data_053d6f2696f05fa2382ab0ab0bf4f0b4
#
_entry.id   053d6f2696f05fa2382ab0ab0bf4f0b4
#
_cell.length_a   1.000
_cell.length_b   1.000
_cell.length_c   1.000
_cell.angle_alpha   90.00
_cell.angle_beta   90.00
_cell.angle_gamma   90.00
#
_symmetry.space_group_name_H-M   'P 1'
#
loop_
_entity.id
_entity.type
_entity.pdbx_description
1 polymer ?
#
loop_
_entity_poly.entity_id
_entity_poly.type
_entity_poly.pdbx_seq_one_letter_code
_entity_poly.pdbx_strand_id
1 'polypeptide(L)'
;GLFIVDLDGAMIGTITLDRATGNGPPAAAGEAELGYLFLPEAWGFGYAAEACAAALGWFAGELPGEPVVLFTQTANARSMRLAAKLGFTEVERYEAYGAEQWFGMWSPVTPSD
;
A
#
# COMPACT_ATOMS: atom_id res chain seq x y z
N GLY A 1 -7.48 -8.20 -5.58
CA GLY A 1 -8.84 -7.70 -5.51
C GLY A 1 -8.94 -6.19 -5.47
N LEU A 2 -10.11 -5.72 -5.76
CA LEU A 2 -10.43 -4.30 -5.78
C LEU A 2 -11.43 -4.00 -4.65
N PHE A 3 -11.13 -2.98 -3.86
CA PHE A 3 -12.02 -2.48 -2.81
C PHE A 3 -12.46 -1.06 -3.14
N ILE A 4 -13.76 -0.81 -3.05
CA ILE A 4 -14.32 0.53 -3.20
C ILE A 4 -14.46 1.11 -1.80
N VAL A 5 -13.98 2.34 -1.61
CA VAL A 5 -14.05 3.02 -0.31
C VAL A 5 -15.14 4.08 -0.39
N ASP A 6 -16.17 3.92 0.43
CA ASP A 6 -17.30 4.84 0.50
C ASP A 6 -17.32 5.58 1.83
N LEU A 7 -17.73 6.84 1.77
CA LEU A 7 -18.03 7.65 2.95
C LEU A 7 -19.42 8.23 2.78
N ASP A 8 -20.34 7.86 3.65
CA ASP A 8 -21.73 8.35 3.64
C ASP A 8 -22.41 8.19 2.27
N GLY A 9 -22.15 7.04 1.61
CA GLY A 9 -22.76 6.73 0.32
C GLY A 9 -22.04 7.30 -0.90
N ALA A 10 -20.94 8.04 -0.71
CA ALA A 10 -20.15 8.59 -1.81
C ALA A 10 -18.80 7.85 -1.89
N MET A 11 -18.42 7.43 -3.09
CA MET A 11 -17.12 6.81 -3.30
C MET A 11 -16.02 7.87 -3.14
N ILE A 12 -15.05 7.60 -2.29
CA ILE A 12 -13.93 8.51 -2.05
C ILE A 12 -12.59 7.93 -2.52
N GLY A 13 -12.54 6.65 -2.85
CA GLY A 13 -11.31 6.05 -3.33
C GLY A 13 -11.43 4.57 -3.63
N THR A 14 -10.33 4.01 -4.11
CA THR A 14 -10.21 2.58 -4.39
C THR A 14 -8.90 2.06 -3.81
N ILE A 15 -8.89 0.78 -3.47
CA ILE A 15 -7.70 0.06 -3.00
C ILE A 15 -7.59 -1.23 -3.78
N THR A 16 -6.39 -1.58 -4.21
CA THR A 16 -6.13 -2.85 -4.88
C THR A 16 -5.08 -3.64 -4.10
N LEU A 17 -5.25 -4.95 -4.09
CA LEU A 17 -4.29 -5.90 -3.54
C LEU A 17 -4.19 -7.06 -4.54
N ASP A 18 -3.26 -6.93 -5.47
CA ASP A 18 -3.04 -7.90 -6.54
C ASP A 18 -1.56 -8.27 -6.60
N ARG A 19 -1.25 -9.41 -7.22
CA ARG A 19 0.15 -9.83 -7.34
C ARG A 19 0.92 -8.87 -8.24
N ALA A 20 2.13 -8.49 -7.80
CA ALA A 20 2.99 -7.61 -8.56
C ALA A 20 3.41 -8.29 -9.88
N THR A 21 3.42 -7.51 -10.98
CA THR A 21 3.61 -8.02 -12.32
C THR A 21 5.06 -8.24 -12.73
N GLY A 22 6.01 -7.90 -11.86
CA GLY A 22 7.43 -8.10 -12.17
C GLY A 22 8.12 -6.96 -12.87
N ASN A 23 7.45 -5.81 -13.01
CA ASN A 23 8.05 -4.60 -13.61
C ASN A 23 8.91 -3.80 -12.63
N GLY A 24 9.01 -4.25 -11.40
CA GLY A 24 9.80 -3.62 -10.36
C GLY A 24 11.01 -4.46 -9.98
N PRO A 25 11.64 -4.18 -8.82
CA PRO A 25 12.76 -4.96 -8.34
C PRO A 25 12.41 -6.44 -8.19
N PRO A 26 13.36 -7.35 -8.45
CA PRO A 26 13.09 -8.80 -8.36
C PRO A 26 12.51 -9.24 -7.02
N ALA A 27 12.88 -8.59 -5.93
CA ALA A 27 12.35 -8.93 -4.60
C ALA A 27 10.84 -8.72 -4.46
N ALA A 28 10.24 -7.93 -5.34
CA ALA A 28 8.81 -7.65 -5.33
C ALA A 28 8.00 -8.58 -6.22
N ALA A 29 8.66 -9.34 -7.10
CA ALA A 29 7.97 -10.17 -8.09
C ALA A 29 7.12 -11.23 -7.43
N GLY A 30 5.82 -11.28 -7.80
CA GLY A 30 4.88 -12.25 -7.27
C GLY A 30 4.31 -11.92 -5.89
N GLU A 31 4.81 -10.88 -5.22
CA GLU A 31 4.26 -10.44 -3.94
C GLU A 31 2.95 -9.68 -4.13
N ALA A 32 2.09 -9.67 -3.13
CA ALA A 32 0.88 -8.86 -3.16
C ALA A 32 1.27 -7.38 -3.08
N GLU A 33 0.73 -6.59 -4.00
CA GLU A 33 1.03 -5.16 -4.08
C GLU A 33 -0.18 -4.35 -3.66
N LEU A 34 0.03 -3.41 -2.72
CA LEU A 34 -0.99 -2.46 -2.31
C LEU A 34 -0.98 -1.27 -3.26
N GLY A 35 -2.09 -1.06 -3.94
CA GLY A 35 -2.34 0.14 -4.73
C GLY A 35 -3.53 0.88 -4.19
N TYR A 36 -3.57 2.21 -4.37
CA TYR A 36 -4.69 3.01 -3.92
C TYR A 36 -4.80 4.29 -4.73
N LEU A 37 -6.04 4.77 -4.82
CA LEU A 37 -6.34 6.04 -5.44
C LEU A 37 -7.47 6.67 -4.63
N PHE A 38 -7.25 7.87 -4.11
CA PHE A 38 -8.25 8.60 -3.35
C PHE A 38 -8.51 9.95 -3.99
N LEU A 39 -9.76 10.40 -3.94
CA LEU A 39 -10.13 11.72 -4.44
C LEU A 39 -9.38 12.78 -3.63
N PRO A 40 -8.97 13.90 -4.27
CA PRO A 40 -8.22 14.95 -3.56
C PRO A 40 -8.89 15.44 -2.29
N GLU A 41 -10.21 15.59 -2.30
CA GLU A 41 -10.98 16.06 -1.15
C GLU A 41 -11.03 15.05 0.00
N ALA A 42 -10.63 13.80 -0.22
CA ALA A 42 -10.59 12.78 0.81
C ALA A 42 -9.26 12.77 1.57
N TRP A 43 -8.23 13.44 1.04
CA TRP A 43 -6.92 13.51 1.71
C TRP A 43 -6.95 14.46 2.89
N GLY A 44 -6.14 14.16 3.90
CA GLY A 44 -6.00 15.02 5.08
C GLY A 44 -6.92 14.65 6.24
N PHE A 45 -7.82 13.69 6.07
CA PHE A 45 -8.77 13.28 7.11
C PHE A 45 -8.45 11.89 7.69
N GLY A 46 -7.39 11.24 7.22
CA GLY A 46 -7.04 9.90 7.70
C GLY A 46 -7.81 8.76 7.05
N TYR A 47 -8.69 9.03 6.11
CA TYR A 47 -9.50 7.98 5.45
C TYR A 47 -8.65 6.98 4.69
N ALA A 48 -7.62 7.45 3.98
CA ALA A 48 -6.74 6.56 3.23
C ALA A 48 -6.01 5.58 4.15
N ALA A 49 -5.49 6.07 5.27
CA ALA A 49 -4.78 5.24 6.24
C ALA A 49 -5.73 4.23 6.88
N GLU A 50 -6.93 4.65 7.25
CA GLU A 50 -7.93 3.77 7.86
C GLU A 50 -8.35 2.66 6.89
N ALA A 51 -8.67 3.02 5.64
CA ALA A 51 -9.12 2.07 4.64
C ALA A 51 -8.00 1.09 4.24
N CYS A 52 -6.78 1.59 4.05
CA CYS A 52 -5.65 0.73 3.71
C CYS A 52 -5.30 -0.20 4.87
N ALA A 53 -5.36 0.27 6.11
CA ALA A 53 -5.12 -0.57 7.28
C ALA A 53 -6.16 -1.69 7.37
N ALA A 54 -7.43 -1.39 7.08
CA ALA A 54 -8.48 -2.40 7.06
C ALA A 54 -8.24 -3.45 5.96
N ALA A 55 -7.82 -3.01 4.76
CA ALA A 55 -7.51 -3.92 3.67
C ALA A 55 -6.32 -4.83 4.00
N LEU A 56 -5.28 -4.28 4.62
CA LEU A 56 -4.12 -5.06 5.05
C LEU A 56 -4.50 -6.07 6.13
N GLY A 57 -5.36 -5.68 7.06
CA GLY A 57 -5.87 -6.58 8.10
C GLY A 57 -6.68 -7.74 7.52
N TRP A 58 -7.53 -7.43 6.53
CA TRP A 58 -8.28 -8.46 5.82
C TRP A 58 -7.33 -9.43 5.10
N PHE A 59 -6.34 -8.89 4.38
CA PHE A 59 -5.36 -9.70 3.67
C PHE A 59 -4.59 -10.61 4.61
N ALA A 60 -4.16 -10.09 5.76
CA ALA A 60 -3.44 -10.87 6.76
C ALA A 60 -4.27 -12.05 7.30
N GLY A 61 -5.58 -11.88 7.38
CA GLY A 61 -6.49 -12.94 7.79
C GLY A 61 -6.69 -14.00 6.73
N GLU A 62 -6.74 -13.59 5.46
CA GLU A 62 -6.96 -14.50 4.34
C GLU A 62 -5.70 -15.28 3.94
N LEU A 63 -4.54 -14.62 3.99
CA LEU A 63 -3.26 -15.19 3.60
C LEU A 63 -2.23 -14.93 4.70
N PRO A 64 -2.32 -15.68 5.81
CA PRO A 64 -1.46 -15.44 6.97
C PRO A 64 0.03 -15.54 6.62
N GLY A 65 0.81 -14.58 7.10
CA GLY A 65 2.26 -14.56 6.93
C GLY A 65 2.74 -14.02 5.59
N GLU A 66 1.88 -13.76 4.62
CA GLU A 66 2.32 -13.21 3.35
C GLU A 66 2.60 -11.72 3.45
N PRO A 67 3.75 -11.25 2.94
CA PRO A 67 4.06 -9.84 2.93
C PRO A 67 3.28 -9.10 1.83
N VAL A 68 3.20 -7.77 2.00
CA VAL A 68 2.61 -6.88 1.00
C VAL A 68 3.67 -5.86 0.63
N VAL A 69 3.79 -5.56 -0.66
CA VAL A 69 4.73 -4.54 -1.15
C VAL A 69 3.97 -3.30 -1.59
N LEU A 70 4.67 -2.16 -1.56
CA LEU A 70 4.14 -0.88 -1.98
C LEU A 70 5.21 -0.11 -2.73
N PHE A 71 4.82 0.49 -3.85
CA PHE A 71 5.70 1.33 -4.64
C PHE A 71 5.14 2.74 -4.70
N THR A 72 6.01 3.73 -4.57
CA THR A 72 5.65 5.12 -4.78
C THR A 72 6.87 5.92 -5.17
N GLN A 73 6.68 7.10 -5.74
CA GLN A 73 7.79 8.02 -5.97
C GLN A 73 8.16 8.68 -4.63
N THR A 74 9.47 8.83 -4.38
CA THR A 74 9.92 9.49 -3.14
C THR A 74 9.45 10.93 -3.05
N ALA A 75 9.20 11.58 -4.17
CA ALA A 75 8.65 12.94 -4.21
C ALA A 75 7.19 13.01 -3.79
N ASN A 76 6.48 11.89 -3.77
CA ASN A 76 5.08 11.85 -3.35
C ASN A 76 5.01 11.80 -1.82
N ALA A 77 5.07 12.97 -1.19
CA ALA A 77 5.12 13.08 0.27
C ALA A 77 3.90 12.45 0.96
N ARG A 78 2.74 12.55 0.32
CA ARG A 78 1.50 11.98 0.85
C ARG A 78 1.57 10.44 0.94
N SER A 79 2.01 9.80 -0.14
CA SER A 79 2.20 8.35 -0.17
C SER A 79 3.32 7.89 0.74
N MET A 80 4.41 8.64 0.83
CA MET A 80 5.50 8.31 1.74
C MET A 80 5.04 8.32 3.20
N ARG A 81 4.24 9.33 3.58
CA ARG A 81 3.67 9.39 4.94
C ARG A 81 2.68 8.26 5.19
N LEU A 82 1.86 7.94 4.20
CA LEU A 82 0.89 6.85 4.32
C LEU A 82 1.60 5.52 4.51
N ALA A 83 2.63 5.23 3.74
CA ALA A 83 3.40 3.99 3.85
C ALA A 83 4.01 3.86 5.26
N ALA A 84 4.59 4.94 5.78
CA ALA A 84 5.17 4.95 7.13
C ALA A 84 4.09 4.71 8.19
N LYS A 85 2.95 5.35 8.06
CA LYS A 85 1.83 5.21 9.01
C LYS A 85 1.28 3.78 9.03
N LEU A 86 1.26 3.12 7.88
CA LEU A 86 0.79 1.75 7.76
C LEU A 86 1.80 0.71 8.26
N GLY A 87 3.04 1.11 8.46
CA GLY A 87 4.09 0.21 8.96
C GLY A 87 4.93 -0.44 7.87
N PHE A 88 4.92 0.09 6.66
CA PHE A 88 5.82 -0.38 5.61
C PHE A 88 7.24 0.05 5.93
N THR A 89 8.20 -0.86 5.71
CA THR A 89 9.62 -0.57 5.86
C THR A 89 10.27 -0.46 4.49
N GLU A 90 11.22 0.47 4.36
CA GLU A 90 11.92 0.66 3.11
C GLU A 90 12.79 -0.56 2.79
N VAL A 91 12.67 -1.05 1.56
CA VAL A 91 13.53 -2.13 1.05
C VAL A 91 14.57 -1.55 0.10
N GLU A 92 14.15 -0.69 -0.82
CA GLU A 92 15.04 -0.19 -1.86
C GLU A 92 14.52 1.12 -2.44
N ARG A 93 15.44 1.99 -2.87
CA ARG A 93 15.14 3.14 -3.72
C ARG A 93 15.83 2.92 -5.05
N TYR A 94 15.16 3.25 -6.14
CA TYR A 94 15.69 3.02 -7.47
C TYR A 94 15.12 4.01 -8.47
N GLU A 95 15.83 4.22 -9.58
CA GLU A 95 15.39 5.11 -10.65
C GLU A 95 14.53 4.34 -11.64
N ALA A 96 13.35 4.84 -11.92
CA ALA A 96 12.46 4.33 -12.95
C ALA A 96 11.48 5.42 -13.37
N TYR A 97 11.06 5.38 -14.63
CA TYR A 97 10.08 6.34 -15.17
C TYR A 97 10.48 7.80 -14.96
N GLY A 98 11.78 8.08 -14.98
CA GLY A 98 12.30 9.44 -14.85
C GLY A 98 12.30 10.00 -13.43
N ALA A 99 12.09 9.17 -12.41
CA ALA A 99 12.04 9.62 -11.02
C ALA A 99 12.57 8.57 -10.08
N GLU A 100 12.97 9.00 -8.88
CA GLU A 100 13.33 8.07 -7.82
C GLU A 100 12.07 7.40 -7.27
N GLN A 101 12.11 6.07 -7.23
CA GLN A 101 11.03 5.24 -6.71
C GLN A 101 11.41 4.69 -5.34
N TRP A 102 10.40 4.50 -4.52
CA TRP A 102 10.52 3.88 -3.20
C TRP A 102 9.79 2.55 -3.21
N PHE A 103 10.44 1.51 -2.73
CA PHE A 103 9.88 0.17 -2.60
C PHE A 103 9.90 -0.20 -1.12
N GLY A 104 8.74 -0.48 -0.56
CA GLY A 104 8.58 -0.89 0.82
C GLY A 104 7.85 -2.21 0.97
N MET A 105 8.02 -2.83 2.13
CA MET A 105 7.37 -4.10 2.44
C MET A 105 6.73 -4.05 3.82
N TRP A 106 5.58 -4.66 3.93
CA TRP A 106 4.82 -4.80 5.16
C TRP A 106 4.57 -6.28 5.42
N SER A 107 4.69 -6.69 6.67
CA SER A 107 4.33 -8.05 7.10
C SER A 107 3.38 -7.96 8.27
N PRO A 108 2.44 -8.91 8.41
CA PRO A 108 1.58 -8.94 9.58
C PRO A 108 2.42 -9.06 10.83
N VAL A 109 2.06 -8.27 11.86
CA VAL A 109 2.71 -8.39 13.15
C VAL A 109 2.24 -9.69 13.79
N THR A 110 3.16 -10.63 13.98
CA THR A 110 2.86 -11.80 14.80
C THR A 110 3.08 -11.41 16.25
N PRO A 111 2.11 -11.69 17.14
CA PRO A 111 2.35 -11.45 18.57
C PRO A 111 3.60 -12.20 18.99
N SER A 112 4.52 -11.50 19.65
CA SER A 112 5.69 -12.17 20.21
C SER A 112 5.26 -12.91 21.46
N ASP A 113 5.71 -14.09 21.55
CA ASP A 113 5.44 -14.93 22.71
C ASP A 113 6.25 -14.50 23.91
#